data_75ad472e3fe922745bdc781235448caf
#
_entry.id   75ad472e3fe922745bdc781235448caf
#
_cell.length_a   1.000
_cell.length_b   1.000
_cell.length_c   1.000
_cell.angle_alpha   90.00
_cell.angle_beta   90.00
_cell.angle_gamma   90.00
#
_symmetry.space_group_name_H-M   'P 1'
#
loop_
_entity.id
_entity.type
_entity.pdbx_description
1 polymer ?
#
loop_
_entity_poly.entity_id
_entity_poly.type
_entity_poly.pdbx_seq_one_letter_code
_entity_poly.pdbx_strand_id
1 'polypeptide(L)'
;MRVFYLSILSFCFVIVACETESNQQKYGYNIEINQQVLSDSSIVKYYQPFKKNLEESLMNTPISYSPETYKKNDGELNSTLSNMFADATYEMSNPVFNKMSGKNIDIVLLNNGGIRSIISKGNISEKTAFELMPFENSIVVLELNGLSIIKMIDYLRKVKLQHPISGLQITLNNDYSVNEVKINGVSIENEKKYYVATTDYLLEGGDKMYFLAETTKTTDINYKMRDILIDYFKKNDTLKLKSDNRFIRINE
;
A
#
# COMPACT_ATOMS: atom_id res chain seq x y z
N MET A 1 -66.48 -32.24 34.02
CA MET A 1 -65.55 -33.21 33.35
C MET A 1 -65.29 -32.91 31.86
N ARG A 2 -66.30 -32.66 31.01
CA ARG A 2 -66.10 -32.40 29.57
C ARG A 2 -65.20 -31.18 29.26
N VAL A 3 -65.33 -30.10 30.00
CA VAL A 3 -64.51 -28.86 29.80
C VAL A 3 -63.04 -29.10 30.17
N PHE A 4 -62.76 -29.92 31.18
CA PHE A 4 -61.41 -30.26 31.63
C PHE A 4 -60.62 -31.07 30.58
N TYR A 5 -61.30 -32.01 29.89
CA TYR A 5 -60.68 -32.76 28.80
C TYR A 5 -60.42 -31.92 27.54
N LEU A 6 -61.30 -30.96 27.25
CA LEU A 6 -61.05 -30.02 26.15
C LEU A 6 -59.83 -29.11 26.41
N SER A 7 -59.62 -28.67 27.66
CA SER A 7 -58.43 -27.85 28.02
C SER A 7 -57.14 -28.66 27.93
N ILE A 8 -57.15 -29.94 28.32
CA ILE A 8 -55.97 -30.81 28.18
C ILE A 8 -55.67 -31.10 26.71
N LEU A 9 -56.69 -31.33 25.88
CA LEU A 9 -56.49 -31.56 24.44
C LEU A 9 -55.96 -30.34 23.72
N SER A 10 -56.39 -29.11 24.10
CA SER A 10 -55.86 -27.85 23.57
C SER A 10 -54.41 -27.60 23.99
N PHE A 11 -54.01 -27.99 25.21
CA PHE A 11 -52.66 -27.85 25.72
C PHE A 11 -51.67 -28.83 25.01
N CYS A 12 -52.11 -30.00 24.67
CA CYS A 12 -51.28 -30.97 23.91
C CYS A 12 -51.01 -30.52 22.47
N PHE A 13 -51.88 -29.73 21.83
CA PHE A 13 -51.65 -29.21 20.48
C PHE A 13 -50.59 -28.08 20.41
N VAL A 14 -50.34 -27.35 21.50
CA VAL A 14 -49.36 -26.28 21.54
C VAL A 14 -47.92 -26.79 21.65
N ILE A 15 -47.73 -28.03 22.09
CA ILE A 15 -46.37 -28.58 22.30
C ILE A 15 -45.77 -29.18 21.00
N VAL A 16 -46.54 -29.36 19.92
CA VAL A 16 -46.08 -29.97 18.66
C VAL A 16 -45.58 -28.92 17.63
N ALA A 17 -45.64 -27.60 17.95
CA ALA A 17 -45.29 -26.52 17.03
C ALA A 17 -43.86 -26.01 17.15
N CYS A 18 -42.95 -26.72 17.82
CA CYS A 18 -41.53 -26.46 17.70
C CYS A 18 -40.94 -27.35 16.59
N GLU A 19 -41.03 -26.92 15.34
CA GLU A 19 -40.10 -27.33 14.32
C GLU A 19 -38.71 -26.79 14.70
N THR A 20 -37.87 -27.68 15.20
CA THR A 20 -36.44 -27.43 15.26
C THR A 20 -35.95 -27.33 13.80
N GLU A 21 -35.73 -26.12 13.32
CA GLU A 21 -34.88 -25.96 12.14
C GLU A 21 -33.60 -26.75 12.40
N SER A 22 -33.45 -27.87 11.68
CA SER A 22 -32.20 -28.58 11.67
C SER A 22 -31.18 -27.62 11.08
N ASN A 23 -30.32 -27.05 11.93
CA ASN A 23 -29.11 -26.39 11.48
C ASN A 23 -28.29 -27.42 10.70
N GLN A 24 -28.54 -27.54 9.41
CA GLN A 24 -27.68 -28.29 8.52
C GLN A 24 -26.34 -27.56 8.54
N GLN A 25 -25.42 -28.05 9.32
CA GLN A 25 -24.04 -27.60 9.33
C GLN A 25 -23.51 -27.84 7.90
N LYS A 26 -23.44 -26.73 7.11
CA LYS A 26 -22.84 -26.77 5.79
C LYS A 26 -21.35 -26.97 5.99
N TYR A 27 -20.90 -28.19 5.83
CA TYR A 27 -19.46 -28.47 5.77
C TYR A 27 -18.93 -27.91 4.44
N GLY A 28 -18.20 -26.79 4.54
CA GLY A 28 -17.40 -26.31 3.42
C GLY A 28 -16.21 -27.26 3.23
N TYR A 29 -15.96 -27.68 2.02
CA TYR A 29 -14.72 -28.39 1.67
C TYR A 29 -13.96 -27.53 0.65
N ASN A 30 -12.64 -27.52 0.78
CA ASN A 30 -11.77 -26.85 -0.18
C ASN A 30 -11.63 -27.74 -1.42
N ILE A 31 -11.96 -27.19 -2.58
CA ILE A 31 -11.63 -27.82 -3.86
C ILE A 31 -10.27 -27.29 -4.29
N GLU A 32 -9.30 -28.17 -4.44
CA GLU A 32 -8.00 -27.82 -4.95
C GLU A 32 -8.11 -27.42 -6.43
N ILE A 33 -7.71 -26.19 -6.74
CA ILE A 33 -7.63 -25.70 -8.13
C ILE A 33 -6.25 -26.06 -8.67
N ASN A 34 -6.18 -27.16 -9.41
CA ASN A 34 -4.97 -27.67 -10.02
C ASN A 34 -5.15 -27.86 -11.55
N GLN A 35 -4.15 -28.40 -12.23
CA GLN A 35 -4.18 -28.61 -13.68
C GLN A 35 -5.29 -29.55 -14.20
N GLN A 36 -5.95 -30.30 -13.32
CA GLN A 36 -7.05 -31.20 -13.68
C GLN A 36 -8.41 -30.45 -13.76
N VAL A 37 -8.48 -29.25 -13.16
CA VAL A 37 -9.67 -28.41 -13.26
C VAL A 37 -9.65 -27.70 -14.61
N LEU A 38 -10.56 -28.10 -15.49
CA LEU A 38 -10.66 -27.50 -16.82
C LEU A 38 -11.18 -26.06 -16.72
N SER A 39 -10.51 -25.16 -17.47
CA SER A 39 -10.99 -23.78 -17.62
C SER A 39 -12.30 -23.75 -18.39
N ASP A 40 -13.23 -22.89 -17.97
CA ASP A 40 -14.45 -22.62 -18.74
C ASP A 40 -14.10 -21.94 -20.07
N SER A 41 -14.40 -22.63 -21.18
CA SER A 41 -14.05 -22.16 -22.52
C SER A 41 -14.77 -20.86 -22.92
N SER A 42 -15.96 -20.61 -22.37
CA SER A 42 -16.70 -19.37 -22.63
C SER A 42 -16.05 -18.17 -21.98
N ILE A 43 -15.58 -18.32 -20.73
CA ILE A 43 -14.84 -17.30 -19.99
C ILE A 43 -13.49 -17.03 -20.67
N VAL A 44 -12.77 -18.10 -21.04
CA VAL A 44 -11.49 -17.98 -21.75
C VAL A 44 -11.66 -17.20 -23.05
N LYS A 45 -12.66 -17.56 -23.88
CA LYS A 45 -12.96 -16.88 -25.14
C LYS A 45 -13.30 -15.40 -24.94
N TYR A 46 -14.01 -15.08 -23.85
CA TYR A 46 -14.38 -13.70 -23.54
C TYR A 46 -13.17 -12.82 -23.20
N TYR A 47 -12.28 -13.25 -22.32
CA TYR A 47 -11.17 -12.40 -21.88
C TYR A 47 -9.92 -12.47 -22.78
N GLN A 48 -9.78 -13.51 -23.61
CA GLN A 48 -8.57 -13.75 -24.42
C GLN A 48 -8.20 -12.57 -25.35
N PRO A 49 -9.14 -11.88 -26.06
CA PRO A 49 -8.81 -10.71 -26.87
C PRO A 49 -8.23 -9.56 -26.03
N PHE A 50 -8.77 -9.33 -24.84
CA PHE A 50 -8.27 -8.29 -23.92
C PHE A 50 -6.88 -8.64 -23.40
N LYS A 51 -6.67 -9.91 -23.02
CA LYS A 51 -5.37 -10.41 -22.61
C LYS A 51 -4.32 -10.23 -23.71
N LYS A 52 -4.64 -10.59 -24.94
CA LYS A 52 -3.74 -10.44 -26.07
C LYS A 52 -3.38 -8.98 -26.33
N ASN A 53 -4.36 -8.07 -26.36
CA ASN A 53 -4.10 -6.65 -26.51
C ASN A 53 -3.22 -6.10 -25.38
N LEU A 54 -3.46 -6.52 -24.13
CA LEU A 54 -2.66 -6.13 -22.99
C LEU A 54 -1.21 -6.63 -23.12
N GLU A 55 -1.03 -7.89 -23.52
CA GLU A 55 0.29 -8.48 -23.73
C GLU A 55 1.05 -7.76 -24.87
N GLU A 56 0.41 -7.46 -25.95
CA GLU A 56 1.02 -6.77 -27.10
C GLU A 56 1.37 -5.30 -26.77
N SER A 57 0.53 -4.58 -26.03
CA SER A 57 0.72 -3.16 -25.75
C SER A 57 1.63 -2.88 -24.56
N LEU A 58 1.52 -3.65 -23.46
CA LEU A 58 2.22 -3.36 -22.21
C LEU A 58 3.49 -4.19 -21.97
N MET A 59 3.62 -5.36 -22.61
CA MET A 59 4.70 -6.31 -22.30
C MET A 59 5.92 -6.21 -23.19
N ASN A 60 5.76 -5.77 -24.42
CA ASN A 60 6.77 -5.95 -25.46
C ASN A 60 7.68 -4.73 -25.68
N THR A 61 7.39 -3.59 -25.11
CA THR A 61 8.23 -2.39 -25.24
C THR A 61 8.97 -2.11 -23.94
N PRO A 62 10.29 -2.33 -23.90
CA PRO A 62 11.09 -1.92 -22.76
C PRO A 62 11.03 -0.39 -22.59
N ILE A 63 10.79 0.08 -21.36
CA ILE A 63 10.80 1.50 -21.02
C ILE A 63 11.99 1.86 -20.11
N SER A 64 12.68 0.86 -19.55
CA SER A 64 13.88 1.01 -18.74
C SER A 64 14.61 -0.33 -18.64
N TYR A 65 15.76 -0.34 -17.96
CA TYR A 65 16.56 -1.54 -17.69
C TYR A 65 16.98 -1.60 -16.22
N SER A 66 16.88 -2.80 -15.62
CA SER A 66 17.39 -3.07 -14.28
C SER A 66 18.67 -3.92 -14.36
N PRO A 67 19.84 -3.42 -13.91
CA PRO A 67 21.08 -4.20 -13.92
C PRO A 67 21.09 -5.31 -12.88
N GLU A 68 20.24 -5.21 -11.85
CA GLU A 68 20.17 -6.13 -10.72
C GLU A 68 18.71 -6.43 -10.36
N THR A 69 18.51 -7.41 -9.46
CA THR A 69 17.21 -7.69 -8.86
C THR A 69 17.06 -6.91 -7.58
N TYR A 70 16.02 -6.06 -7.48
CA TYR A 70 15.71 -5.24 -6.32
C TYR A 70 14.48 -5.76 -5.56
N LYS A 71 14.57 -5.77 -4.22
CA LYS A 71 13.54 -6.29 -3.32
C LYS A 71 13.15 -5.25 -2.28
N LYS A 72 11.94 -5.37 -1.71
CA LYS A 72 11.46 -4.48 -0.64
C LYS A 72 11.91 -4.87 0.76
N ASN A 73 12.67 -5.94 0.92
CA ASN A 73 13.10 -6.49 2.21
C ASN A 73 14.59 -6.87 2.21
N ASP A 74 15.41 -6.11 1.50
CA ASP A 74 16.86 -6.29 1.42
C ASP A 74 17.65 -5.50 2.49
N GLY A 75 16.95 -4.87 3.44
CA GLY A 75 17.51 -4.18 4.60
C GLY A 75 16.61 -4.29 5.83
N GLU A 76 17.06 -3.80 6.98
CA GLU A 76 16.32 -3.90 8.26
C GLU A 76 15.13 -2.93 8.30
N LEU A 77 15.37 -1.63 8.16
CA LEU A 77 14.36 -0.57 8.31
C LEU A 77 14.09 0.20 7.01
N ASN A 78 14.95 0.08 6.03
CA ASN A 78 14.78 0.59 4.68
C ASN A 78 15.24 -0.47 3.68
N SER A 79 14.89 -0.30 2.40
CA SER A 79 15.30 -1.21 1.33
C SER A 79 15.51 -0.45 0.03
N THR A 80 16.28 -1.04 -0.90
CA THR A 80 16.53 -0.41 -2.20
C THR A 80 15.24 -0.12 -2.95
N LEU A 81 14.29 -1.06 -2.95
CA LEU A 81 13.03 -0.90 -3.67
C LEU A 81 12.08 0.07 -2.98
N SER A 82 12.00 0.04 -1.64
CA SER A 82 11.20 1.02 -0.88
C SER A 82 11.73 2.44 -1.04
N ASN A 83 13.05 2.61 -1.01
CA ASN A 83 13.67 3.91 -1.24
C ASN A 83 13.32 4.43 -2.65
N MET A 84 13.42 3.59 -3.69
CA MET A 84 13.05 3.96 -5.05
C MET A 84 11.59 4.39 -5.16
N PHE A 85 10.65 3.68 -4.51
CA PHE A 85 9.24 4.07 -4.53
C PHE A 85 9.02 5.49 -3.97
N ALA A 86 9.67 5.81 -2.85
CA ALA A 86 9.55 7.14 -2.26
C ALA A 86 10.24 8.23 -3.10
N ASP A 87 11.43 7.93 -3.62
CA ASP A 87 12.20 8.88 -4.43
C ASP A 87 11.52 9.15 -5.77
N ALA A 88 10.98 8.11 -6.44
CA ALA A 88 10.18 8.26 -7.65
C ALA A 88 8.92 9.10 -7.37
N THR A 89 8.23 8.84 -6.24
CA THR A 89 7.08 9.65 -5.84
C THR A 89 7.45 11.10 -5.64
N TYR A 90 8.53 11.37 -4.94
CA TYR A 90 9.01 12.75 -4.75
C TYR A 90 9.36 13.43 -6.08
N GLU A 91 10.20 12.77 -6.89
CA GLU A 91 10.72 13.31 -8.13
C GLU A 91 9.61 13.66 -9.13
N MET A 92 8.60 12.80 -9.24
CA MET A 92 7.51 12.98 -10.20
C MET A 92 6.39 13.88 -9.67
N SER A 93 6.10 13.82 -8.35
CA SER A 93 4.97 14.54 -7.73
C SER A 93 5.32 15.97 -7.34
N ASN A 94 6.58 16.24 -6.91
CA ASN A 94 6.96 17.56 -6.43
C ASN A 94 6.79 18.68 -7.48
N PRO A 95 7.15 18.50 -8.75
CA PRO A 95 6.90 19.52 -9.79
C PRO A 95 5.41 19.81 -9.99
N VAL A 96 4.56 18.78 -9.91
CA VAL A 96 3.10 18.93 -10.04
C VAL A 96 2.55 19.71 -8.85
N PHE A 97 2.90 19.31 -7.63
CA PHE A 97 2.46 20.00 -6.41
C PHE A 97 2.97 21.44 -6.35
N ASN A 98 4.23 21.67 -6.73
CA ASN A 98 4.81 23.02 -6.77
C ASN A 98 4.05 23.93 -7.73
N LYS A 99 3.70 23.45 -8.92
CA LYS A 99 2.90 24.21 -9.90
C LYS A 99 1.51 24.57 -9.36
N MET A 100 0.88 23.67 -8.57
CA MET A 100 -0.47 23.88 -8.01
C MET A 100 -0.47 24.81 -6.78
N SER A 101 0.57 24.73 -5.94
CA SER A 101 0.57 25.33 -4.59
C SER A 101 1.63 26.40 -4.36
N GLY A 102 2.66 26.47 -5.21
CA GLY A 102 3.88 27.28 -4.99
C GLY A 102 4.76 26.73 -3.86
N LYS A 103 4.52 25.48 -3.39
CA LYS A 103 5.25 24.85 -2.29
C LYS A 103 5.93 23.56 -2.78
N ASN A 104 6.89 23.07 -1.99
CA ASN A 104 7.53 21.78 -2.25
C ASN A 104 7.07 20.73 -1.25
N ILE A 105 7.13 19.47 -1.64
CA ILE A 105 6.95 18.34 -0.76
C ILE A 105 8.18 18.26 0.16
N ASP A 106 7.94 18.11 1.46
CA ASP A 106 9.01 17.93 2.45
C ASP A 106 9.31 16.45 2.69
N ILE A 107 8.27 15.62 2.72
CA ILE A 107 8.34 14.20 3.06
C ILE A 107 7.46 13.40 2.08
N VAL A 108 7.93 12.21 1.70
CA VAL A 108 7.10 11.16 1.14
C VAL A 108 6.99 10.03 2.15
N LEU A 109 5.79 9.54 2.39
CA LEU A 109 5.52 8.32 3.16
C LEU A 109 4.54 7.45 2.39
N LEU A 110 4.96 6.22 2.08
CA LEU A 110 4.09 5.19 1.52
C LEU A 110 4.16 3.93 2.39
N ASN A 111 3.33 2.94 2.08
CA ASN A 111 3.31 1.70 2.83
C ASN A 111 4.08 0.57 2.12
N ASN A 112 4.81 -0.23 2.89
CA ASN A 112 5.51 -1.41 2.40
C ASN A 112 4.55 -2.42 1.73
N GLY A 113 3.31 -2.54 2.24
CA GLY A 113 2.26 -3.38 1.68
C GLY A 113 1.83 -2.99 0.26
N GLY A 114 2.02 -1.73 -0.13
CA GLY A 114 1.75 -1.22 -1.49
C GLY A 114 2.67 -1.82 -2.54
N ILE A 115 3.89 -2.24 -2.18
CA ILE A 115 4.85 -2.87 -3.08
C ILE A 115 4.53 -4.37 -3.17
N ARG A 116 4.04 -4.83 -4.34
CA ARG A 116 3.49 -6.20 -4.51
C ARG A 116 4.42 -7.17 -5.23
N SER A 117 5.48 -6.69 -5.86
CA SER A 117 6.43 -7.52 -6.62
C SER A 117 7.88 -7.06 -6.37
N ILE A 118 8.82 -7.69 -7.05
CA ILE A 118 10.23 -7.30 -7.13
C ILE A 118 10.50 -6.70 -8.50
N ILE A 119 11.59 -5.96 -8.65
CA ILE A 119 12.13 -5.63 -9.96
C ILE A 119 13.21 -6.67 -10.27
N SER A 120 12.98 -7.53 -11.27
CA SER A 120 13.98 -8.50 -11.72
C SER A 120 15.03 -7.82 -12.59
N LYS A 121 16.25 -8.35 -12.57
CA LYS A 121 17.29 -7.97 -13.54
C LYS A 121 16.77 -8.17 -14.97
N GLY A 122 16.97 -7.18 -15.84
CA GLY A 122 16.55 -7.22 -17.24
C GLY A 122 15.70 -6.02 -17.64
N ASN A 123 14.98 -6.15 -18.74
CA ASN A 123 14.12 -5.11 -19.27
C ASN A 123 12.92 -4.83 -18.34
N ILE A 124 12.61 -3.57 -18.16
CA ILE A 124 11.44 -3.08 -17.45
C ILE A 124 10.43 -2.60 -18.49
N SER A 125 9.18 -3.02 -18.36
CA SER A 125 8.05 -2.58 -19.17
C SER A 125 6.96 -1.96 -18.29
N GLU A 126 5.91 -1.43 -18.89
CA GLU A 126 4.74 -0.94 -18.12
C GLU A 126 4.12 -2.05 -17.27
N LYS A 127 4.16 -3.31 -17.73
CA LYS A 127 3.73 -4.47 -16.92
C LYS A 127 4.43 -4.52 -15.58
N THR A 128 5.73 -4.21 -15.52
CA THR A 128 6.48 -4.18 -14.26
C THR A 128 5.86 -3.21 -13.25
N ALA A 129 5.43 -2.03 -13.70
CA ALA A 129 4.74 -1.07 -12.84
C ALA A 129 3.38 -1.60 -12.34
N PHE A 130 2.60 -2.28 -13.20
CA PHE A 130 1.35 -2.93 -12.80
C PHE A 130 1.56 -4.07 -11.80
N GLU A 131 2.63 -4.86 -11.93
CA GLU A 131 2.97 -5.92 -10.97
C GLU A 131 3.46 -5.35 -9.64
N LEU A 132 4.20 -4.25 -9.66
CA LEU A 132 4.70 -3.56 -8.47
C LEU A 132 3.57 -2.86 -7.70
N MET A 133 2.66 -2.18 -8.42
CA MET A 133 1.59 -1.34 -7.86
C MET A 133 0.27 -1.59 -8.59
N PRO A 134 -0.43 -2.72 -8.29
CA PRO A 134 -1.68 -3.09 -8.97
C PRO A 134 -2.90 -2.28 -8.52
N PHE A 135 -2.73 -1.30 -7.64
CA PHE A 135 -3.80 -0.47 -7.09
C PHE A 135 -3.98 0.83 -7.86
N GLU A 136 -5.19 1.40 -7.79
CA GLU A 136 -5.55 2.68 -8.41
C GLU A 136 -5.34 3.89 -7.47
N ASN A 137 -4.47 3.76 -6.48
CA ASN A 137 -4.23 4.80 -5.49
C ASN A 137 -3.66 6.07 -6.12
N SER A 138 -4.23 7.22 -5.75
CA SER A 138 -3.75 8.54 -6.13
C SER A 138 -2.85 9.15 -5.06
N ILE A 139 -1.90 9.99 -5.49
CA ILE A 139 -1.07 10.75 -4.56
C ILE A 139 -1.80 12.00 -4.10
N VAL A 140 -1.85 12.15 -2.78
CA VAL A 140 -2.32 13.34 -2.09
C VAL A 140 -1.18 13.96 -1.30
N VAL A 141 -1.16 15.30 -1.23
CA VAL A 141 -0.20 16.04 -0.39
C VAL A 141 -0.94 16.66 0.79
N LEU A 142 -0.49 16.31 1.98
CA LEU A 142 -1.09 16.67 3.26
C LEU A 142 -0.27 17.78 3.93
N GLU A 143 -0.93 18.78 4.50
CA GLU A 143 -0.30 19.76 5.37
C GLU A 143 -0.39 19.28 6.82
N LEU A 144 0.73 18.79 7.38
CA LEU A 144 0.85 18.29 8.75
C LEU A 144 1.75 19.19 9.58
N ASN A 145 1.48 19.31 10.89
CA ASN A 145 2.39 19.98 11.83
C ASN A 145 3.48 19.01 12.33
N GLY A 146 4.50 19.54 13.00
CA GLY A 146 5.61 18.73 13.52
C GLY A 146 5.16 17.68 14.56
N LEU A 147 4.08 17.92 15.32
CA LEU A 147 3.54 16.93 16.27
C LEU A 147 3.00 15.69 15.54
N SER A 148 2.32 15.87 14.41
CA SER A 148 1.84 14.75 13.59
C SER A 148 3.02 14.00 12.94
N ILE A 149 4.11 14.69 12.58
CA ILE A 149 5.35 14.05 12.12
C ILE A 149 6.00 13.22 13.23
N ILE A 150 6.00 13.69 14.48
CA ILE A 150 6.49 12.90 15.62
C ILE A 150 5.68 11.61 15.81
N LYS A 151 4.34 11.66 15.64
CA LYS A 151 3.48 10.45 15.67
C LYS A 151 3.79 9.50 14.49
N MET A 152 4.09 10.01 13.31
CA MET A 152 4.56 9.25 12.16
C MET A 152 5.84 8.49 12.50
N ILE A 153 6.83 9.14 13.10
CA ILE A 153 8.10 8.54 13.51
C ILE A 153 7.87 7.46 14.56
N ASP A 154 6.99 7.73 15.55
CA ASP A 154 6.62 6.75 16.58
C ASP A 154 5.95 5.50 15.98
N TYR A 155 5.12 5.68 14.97
CA TYR A 155 4.54 4.57 14.20
C TYR A 155 5.64 3.77 13.49
N LEU A 156 6.51 4.42 12.71
CA LEU A 156 7.55 3.76 11.91
C LEU A 156 8.51 2.93 12.79
N ARG A 157 8.99 3.47 13.93
CA ARG A 157 9.88 2.75 14.84
C ARG A 157 9.22 1.55 15.55
N LYS A 158 7.88 1.59 15.74
CA LYS A 158 7.13 0.48 16.36
C LYS A 158 6.84 -0.64 15.36
N VAL A 159 6.49 -0.28 14.14
CA VAL A 159 6.12 -1.25 13.08
C VAL A 159 7.37 -1.95 12.52
N LYS A 160 8.51 -1.27 12.44
CA LYS A 160 9.81 -1.82 12.01
C LYS A 160 9.78 -2.45 10.61
N LEU A 161 8.99 -1.90 9.71
CA LEU A 161 8.92 -2.31 8.31
C LEU A 161 9.65 -1.31 7.42
N GLN A 162 10.11 -1.78 6.27
CA GLN A 162 10.75 -0.96 5.25
C GLN A 162 9.70 -0.14 4.48
N HIS A 163 9.03 0.79 5.19
CA HIS A 163 8.12 1.73 4.54
C HIS A 163 8.90 2.65 3.60
N PRO A 164 8.39 2.91 2.38
CA PRO A 164 8.99 3.93 1.52
C PRO A 164 8.91 5.31 2.17
N ILE A 165 10.06 5.91 2.43
CA ILE A 165 10.16 7.29 2.94
C ILE A 165 11.19 8.08 2.13
N SER A 166 10.95 9.38 1.91
CA SER A 166 11.90 10.32 1.34
C SER A 166 11.79 11.66 2.05
N GLY A 167 12.88 12.44 2.07
CA GLY A 167 12.94 13.70 2.80
C GLY A 167 13.05 13.59 4.33
N LEU A 168 12.91 12.38 4.87
CA LEU A 168 12.96 12.08 6.31
C LEU A 168 14.16 11.17 6.60
N GLN A 169 14.96 11.54 7.58
CA GLN A 169 16.07 10.75 8.12
C GLN A 169 15.78 10.39 9.57
N ILE A 170 15.82 9.10 9.90
CA ILE A 170 15.55 8.57 11.24
C ILE A 170 16.72 7.67 11.65
N THR A 171 17.38 8.01 12.75
CA THR A 171 18.37 7.15 13.41
C THR A 171 17.79 6.67 14.73
N LEU A 172 17.73 5.36 14.92
CA LEU A 172 17.27 4.73 16.15
C LEU A 172 18.46 4.16 16.93
N ASN A 173 18.34 4.14 18.26
CA ASN A 173 19.22 3.39 19.14
C ASN A 173 18.95 1.89 19.03
N ASN A 174 19.79 1.06 19.66
CA ASN A 174 19.67 -0.39 19.64
C ASN A 174 18.32 -0.91 20.19
N ASP A 175 17.72 -0.21 21.15
CA ASP A 175 16.40 -0.50 21.73
C ASP A 175 15.22 0.05 20.92
N TYR A 176 15.48 0.58 19.71
CA TYR A 176 14.51 1.28 18.85
C TYR A 176 13.96 2.58 19.43
N SER A 177 14.55 3.15 20.46
CA SER A 177 14.29 4.54 20.83
C SER A 177 14.86 5.50 19.78
N VAL A 178 14.26 6.68 19.65
CA VAL A 178 14.71 7.67 18.67
C VAL A 178 16.02 8.30 19.16
N ASN A 179 17.08 8.22 18.35
CA ASN A 179 18.33 8.91 18.56
C ASN A 179 18.32 10.28 17.88
N GLU A 180 18.09 10.30 16.57
CA GLU A 180 18.06 11.53 15.79
C GLU A 180 17.00 11.48 14.68
N VAL A 181 16.35 12.62 14.42
CA VAL A 181 15.46 12.79 13.26
C VAL A 181 15.73 14.11 12.58
N LYS A 182 15.78 14.07 11.24
CA LYS A 182 15.92 15.27 10.40
C LYS A 182 14.94 15.22 9.22
N ILE A 183 14.39 16.35 8.87
CA ILE A 183 13.63 16.56 7.62
C ILE A 183 14.48 17.46 6.72
N ASN A 184 14.90 16.93 5.57
CA ASN A 184 15.80 17.64 4.63
C ASN A 184 17.06 18.20 5.35
N GLY A 185 17.61 17.41 6.29
CA GLY A 185 18.81 17.78 7.06
C GLY A 185 18.59 18.70 8.25
N VAL A 186 17.35 19.13 8.54
CA VAL A 186 17.00 20.06 9.62
C VAL A 186 16.15 19.36 10.68
N SER A 187 16.35 19.71 11.97
CA SER A 187 15.54 19.21 13.08
C SER A 187 14.07 19.61 12.95
N ILE A 188 13.18 18.76 13.50
CA ILE A 188 11.72 19.00 13.46
C ILE A 188 11.38 20.18 14.38
N GLU A 189 10.51 21.05 13.90
CA GLU A 189 9.88 22.13 14.65
C GLU A 189 8.38 21.81 14.84
N ASN A 190 7.89 21.76 16.08
CA ASN A 190 6.54 21.27 16.41
C ASN A 190 5.42 22.04 15.68
N GLU A 191 5.53 23.36 15.60
CA GLU A 191 4.50 24.23 15.04
C GLU A 191 4.67 24.47 13.53
N LYS A 192 5.78 24.05 12.95
CA LYS A 192 6.02 24.19 11.52
C LYS A 192 5.13 23.25 10.73
N LYS A 193 4.67 23.74 9.58
CA LYS A 193 3.90 22.96 8.61
C LYS A 193 4.83 22.26 7.65
N TYR A 194 4.57 20.98 7.44
CA TYR A 194 5.30 20.11 6.52
C TYR A 194 4.32 19.56 5.47
N TYR A 195 4.76 19.50 4.24
CA TYR A 195 4.00 18.94 3.12
C TYR A 195 4.40 17.49 2.89
N VAL A 196 3.47 16.58 3.20
CA VAL A 196 3.70 15.14 3.17
C VAL A 196 2.93 14.52 2.01
N ALA A 197 3.63 13.98 1.02
CA ALA A 197 3.01 13.20 -0.04
C ALA A 197 2.79 11.76 0.42
N THR A 198 1.58 11.27 0.20
CA THR A 198 1.15 9.92 0.53
C THR A 198 0.05 9.48 -0.44
N THR A 199 -0.54 8.29 -0.22
CA THR A 199 -1.68 7.85 -1.01
C THR A 199 -3.02 8.18 -0.33
N ASP A 200 -4.09 8.32 -1.13
CA ASP A 200 -5.48 8.40 -0.67
C ASP A 200 -5.84 7.25 0.27
N TYR A 201 -5.45 6.01 -0.06
CA TYR A 201 -5.61 4.84 0.80
C TYR A 201 -5.06 5.03 2.22
N LEU A 202 -3.86 5.62 2.35
CA LEU A 202 -3.24 5.84 3.65
C LEU A 202 -3.92 6.97 4.42
N LEU A 203 -4.32 8.03 3.72
CA LEU A 203 -5.09 9.13 4.32
C LEU A 203 -6.42 8.62 4.92
N GLU A 204 -7.08 7.66 4.28
CA GLU A 204 -8.32 7.02 4.75
C GLU A 204 -8.09 6.02 5.90
N GLY A 205 -6.88 5.93 6.44
CA GLY A 205 -6.54 5.09 7.59
C GLY A 205 -5.94 3.73 7.22
N GLY A 206 -5.56 3.55 5.96
CA GLY A 206 -4.81 2.36 5.52
C GLY A 206 -3.58 2.11 6.39
N ASP A 207 -3.27 0.83 6.61
CA ASP A 207 -2.16 0.36 7.47
C ASP A 207 -2.15 0.99 8.88
N LYS A 208 -3.30 1.50 9.37
CA LYS A 208 -3.47 2.18 10.67
C LYS A 208 -2.62 3.46 10.82
N MET A 209 -2.31 4.13 9.72
CA MET A 209 -1.57 5.41 9.73
C MET A 209 -2.49 6.60 10.08
N TYR A 210 -3.25 6.50 11.17
CA TYR A 210 -4.28 7.47 11.57
C TYR A 210 -3.74 8.89 11.82
N PHE A 211 -2.45 9.06 12.08
CA PHE A 211 -1.81 10.37 12.22
C PHE A 211 -1.88 11.22 10.93
N LEU A 212 -2.09 10.60 9.76
CA LEU A 212 -2.28 11.32 8.49
C LEU A 212 -3.62 12.07 8.43
N ALA A 213 -4.64 11.59 9.14
CA ALA A 213 -5.95 12.25 9.23
C ALA A 213 -5.90 13.57 10.04
N GLU A 214 -4.80 13.88 10.73
CA GLU A 214 -4.60 15.15 11.45
C GLU A 214 -4.22 16.31 10.51
N THR A 215 -4.31 16.09 9.20
CA THR A 215 -4.02 17.11 8.19
C THR A 215 -4.96 18.30 8.29
N THR A 216 -4.42 19.51 8.14
CA THR A 216 -5.20 20.75 8.05
C THR A 216 -5.64 21.08 6.63
N LYS A 217 -4.96 20.49 5.64
CA LYS A 217 -5.27 20.67 4.22
C LYS A 217 -4.77 19.47 3.42
N THR A 218 -5.63 18.97 2.54
CA THR A 218 -5.30 17.92 1.56
C THR A 218 -5.32 18.52 0.15
N THR A 219 -4.33 18.18 -0.64
CA THR A 219 -4.26 18.53 -2.07
C THR A 219 -4.12 17.24 -2.86
N ASP A 220 -5.15 16.84 -3.59
CA ASP A 220 -5.06 15.78 -4.59
C ASP A 220 -4.33 16.34 -5.81
N ILE A 221 -3.23 15.70 -6.21
CA ILE A 221 -2.45 16.11 -7.38
C ILE A 221 -2.89 15.37 -8.66
N ASN A 222 -3.92 14.52 -8.56
CA ASN A 222 -4.48 13.73 -9.65
C ASN A 222 -3.40 12.92 -10.41
N TYR A 223 -2.49 12.30 -9.67
CA TYR A 223 -1.41 11.49 -10.20
C TYR A 223 -1.41 10.12 -9.51
N LYS A 224 -1.67 9.07 -10.27
CA LYS A 224 -1.72 7.71 -9.71
C LYS A 224 -0.31 7.19 -9.44
N MET A 225 -0.15 6.47 -8.33
CA MET A 225 1.14 5.90 -7.94
C MET A 225 1.76 5.00 -9.02
N ARG A 226 0.94 4.23 -9.74
CA ARG A 226 1.42 3.41 -10.84
C ARG A 226 1.92 4.23 -12.03
N ASP A 227 1.23 5.32 -12.37
CA ASP A 227 1.64 6.20 -13.47
C ASP A 227 2.95 6.91 -13.13
N ILE A 228 3.15 7.29 -11.85
CA ILE A 228 4.43 7.79 -11.34
C ILE A 228 5.56 6.79 -11.61
N LEU A 229 5.35 5.50 -11.34
CA LEU A 229 6.37 4.48 -11.61
C LEU A 229 6.66 4.34 -13.10
N ILE A 230 5.62 4.36 -13.94
CA ILE A 230 5.78 4.30 -15.40
C ILE A 230 6.61 5.49 -15.90
N ASP A 231 6.26 6.70 -15.47
CA ASP A 231 6.95 7.91 -15.91
C ASP A 231 8.38 7.98 -15.35
N TYR A 232 8.58 7.52 -14.12
CA TYR A 232 9.92 7.39 -13.52
C TYR A 232 10.79 6.40 -14.30
N PHE A 233 10.24 5.24 -14.71
CA PHE A 233 10.97 4.28 -15.52
C PHE A 233 11.30 4.85 -16.91
N LYS A 234 10.33 5.52 -17.57
CA LYS A 234 10.56 6.17 -18.87
C LYS A 234 11.61 7.27 -18.82
N LYS A 235 11.76 7.94 -17.67
CA LYS A 235 12.78 8.99 -17.46
C LYS A 235 14.18 8.41 -17.23
N ASN A 236 14.29 7.18 -16.73
CA ASN A 236 15.54 6.54 -16.34
C ASN A 236 15.83 5.32 -17.22
N ASP A 237 16.67 5.47 -18.24
CA ASP A 237 17.05 4.38 -19.16
C ASP A 237 17.58 3.14 -18.42
N THR A 238 18.28 3.34 -17.30
CA THR A 238 18.82 2.29 -16.45
C THR A 238 18.67 2.65 -14.99
N LEU A 239 18.07 1.78 -14.20
CA LEU A 239 17.91 1.97 -12.75
C LEU A 239 19.27 1.85 -12.04
N LYS A 240 19.55 2.78 -11.14
CA LYS A 240 20.75 2.78 -10.27
C LYS A 240 20.30 2.94 -8.83
N LEU A 241 19.63 1.91 -8.31
CA LEU A 241 19.03 1.97 -6.97
C LEU A 241 20.08 1.61 -5.91
N LYS A 242 20.00 2.30 -4.77
CA LYS A 242 20.87 2.04 -3.61
C LYS A 242 20.06 2.19 -2.33
N SER A 243 20.36 1.36 -1.34
CA SER A 243 19.98 1.65 0.03
C SER A 243 20.88 2.77 0.58
N ASP A 244 20.35 3.52 1.55
CA ASP A 244 21.06 4.59 2.22
C ASP A 244 20.73 4.59 3.72
N ASN A 245 21.12 5.64 4.43
CA ASN A 245 20.95 5.75 5.88
C ASN A 245 19.69 6.56 6.27
N ARG A 246 18.68 6.63 5.40
CA ARG A 246 17.45 7.40 5.70
C ARG A 246 16.64 6.85 6.86
N PHE A 247 16.69 5.55 7.12
CA PHE A 247 16.07 4.92 8.28
C PHE A 247 16.94 3.75 8.73
N ILE A 248 17.69 3.97 9.82
CA ILE A 248 18.66 3.01 10.34
C ILE A 248 18.53 2.87 11.85
N ARG A 249 19.06 1.75 12.36
CA ARG A 249 19.33 1.52 13.78
C ARG A 249 20.83 1.42 13.98
N ILE A 250 21.37 2.15 14.95
CA ILE A 250 22.77 2.02 15.36
C ILE A 250 22.89 0.90 16.37
N ASN A 251 23.88 0.02 16.17
CA ASN A 251 24.27 -1.02 17.11
C ASN A 251 25.49 -0.49 17.87
N GLU A 252 25.26 0.05 19.05
CA GLU A 252 26.33 0.28 20.04
C GLU A 252 26.38 -0.87 21.03
#